data_7b61dfe1b27550c4bd300b5210731304
#
_entry.id   7b61dfe1b27550c4bd300b5210731304
#
_cell.length_a   1.000
_cell.length_b   1.000
_cell.length_c   1.000
_cell.angle_alpha   90.00
_cell.angle_beta   90.00
_cell.angle_gamma   90.00
#
_symmetry.space_group_name_H-M   'P 1'
#
loop_
_entity.id
_entity.type
_entity.pdbx_description
1 polymer ?
#
loop_
_entity_poly.entity_id
_entity_poly.type
_entity_poly.pdbx_seq_one_letter_code
_entity_poly.pdbx_strand_id
1 'polypeptide(L)'
;MSNARKSQKKSNKNLKSKPGNLCRHLEVASKKFPHGLAVSVQKKSVNGLTYKELTFSELHHQSDDIAYALNQFGLKAGTKAVLMVTPSIAFFNLTFALFKAGIIPILVDPGMGIKNLKQCFAESQPDAFIGIPKAHLARLLFSWGKKTIKHVINVDGPAIFGGQPLLSLLKKYPRAKPYQMQQLNPHQLAAILFTSGSTGSPKGVVYSHSMFEAQISVLKNDYQIQPGEADLATFPLFSLFGPALGMASIVPEMDASQPIKANPNYIFAAIDKYQCSNLFANPALLEVLGQAGQKKQHTLPSLKRVISAGAPASLSAINLFSQMLSGNAEVINSYGATESLPISKIGSQQLLATTNITEQGGGICVGYAINHVDIKIIKITEQNIKNWSDDLILAPFEIGE
;
A
#
# COMPACT_ATOMS: atom_id res chain seq x y z
N MET A 1 -36.94 -27.80 5.91
CA MET A 1 -36.30 -26.48 5.63
C MET A 1 -36.24 -25.51 6.82
N SER A 2 -36.61 -25.90 8.04
CA SER A 2 -36.66 -25.00 9.23
C SER A 2 -35.47 -25.10 10.17
N ASN A 3 -34.66 -26.14 10.09
CA ASN A 3 -33.54 -26.37 11.01
C ASN A 3 -32.17 -25.78 10.58
N ALA A 4 -32.01 -25.46 9.32
CA ALA A 4 -30.76 -24.85 8.79
C ALA A 4 -30.66 -23.33 9.12
N ARG A 5 -31.79 -22.63 9.26
CA ARG A 5 -31.80 -21.19 9.61
C ARG A 5 -31.56 -20.90 11.11
N LYS A 6 -31.72 -21.91 11.98
CA LYS A 6 -31.45 -21.74 13.43
C LYS A 6 -29.99 -21.96 13.80
N SER A 7 -29.22 -22.71 13.01
CA SER A 7 -27.78 -22.93 13.25
C SER A 7 -26.92 -21.71 12.85
N GLN A 8 -27.31 -21.00 11.79
CA GLN A 8 -26.58 -19.78 11.37
C GLN A 8 -26.77 -18.58 12.32
N LYS A 9 -27.89 -18.50 13.05
CA LYS A 9 -28.11 -17.41 14.04
C LYS A 9 -27.37 -17.61 15.37
N LYS A 10 -26.90 -18.83 15.70
CA LYS A 10 -26.14 -19.10 16.93
C LYS A 10 -24.63 -18.94 16.78
N SER A 11 -24.07 -18.99 15.57
CA SER A 11 -22.61 -18.80 15.37
C SER A 11 -22.16 -17.33 15.40
N ASN A 12 -23.09 -16.37 15.28
CA ASN A 12 -22.76 -14.94 15.24
C ASN A 12 -22.73 -14.22 16.59
N LYS A 13 -22.89 -14.92 17.72
CA LYS A 13 -22.99 -14.25 19.04
C LYS A 13 -21.69 -14.23 19.86
N ASN A 14 -20.58 -14.81 19.42
CA ASN A 14 -19.34 -14.86 20.22
C ASN A 14 -18.06 -14.50 19.49
N LEU A 15 -18.10 -13.81 18.34
CA LEU A 15 -16.92 -13.10 17.84
C LEU A 15 -16.82 -11.78 18.62
N LYS A 16 -16.20 -11.81 19.79
CA LYS A 16 -15.57 -10.61 20.34
C LYS A 16 -14.59 -10.15 19.27
N SER A 17 -14.94 -9.10 18.53
CA SER A 17 -14.09 -8.53 17.49
C SER A 17 -12.72 -8.25 18.11
N LYS A 18 -11.69 -8.93 17.60
CA LYS A 18 -10.31 -8.65 18.03
C LYS A 18 -10.06 -7.16 17.80
N PRO A 19 -9.33 -6.49 18.72
CA PRO A 19 -9.01 -5.06 18.53
C PRO A 19 -8.44 -4.80 17.14
N GLY A 20 -8.99 -3.83 16.46
CA GLY A 20 -8.74 -3.57 15.05
C GLY A 20 -7.54 -2.66 14.79
N ASN A 21 -6.36 -2.90 15.39
CA ASN A 21 -5.18 -2.13 15.03
C ASN A 21 -4.19 -3.01 14.27
N LEU A 22 -3.96 -2.69 12.99
CA LEU A 22 -3.08 -3.47 12.11
C LEU A 22 -1.63 -3.57 12.62
N CYS A 23 -1.19 -2.62 13.49
CA CYS A 23 0.15 -2.65 14.08
C CYS A 23 0.39 -3.82 15.04
N ARG A 24 -0.67 -4.55 15.46
CA ARG A 24 -0.52 -5.81 16.19
C ARG A 24 0.30 -6.84 15.41
N HIS A 25 0.23 -6.82 14.07
CA HIS A 25 1.02 -7.70 13.22
C HIS A 25 2.51 -7.38 13.31
N LEU A 26 2.88 -6.09 13.31
CA LEU A 26 4.26 -5.66 13.55
C LEU A 26 4.73 -6.05 14.95
N GLU A 27 3.89 -5.90 15.98
CA GLU A 27 4.21 -6.33 17.35
C GLU A 27 4.50 -7.83 17.41
N VAL A 28 3.69 -8.65 16.74
CA VAL A 28 3.92 -10.10 16.64
C VAL A 28 5.21 -10.41 15.90
N ALA A 29 5.46 -9.74 14.77
CA ALA A 29 6.69 -9.93 13.99
C ALA A 29 7.93 -9.53 14.79
N SER A 30 7.89 -8.42 15.53
CA SER A 30 9.01 -7.94 16.36
C SER A 30 9.35 -8.89 17.52
N LYS A 31 8.35 -9.58 18.07
CA LYS A 31 8.56 -10.61 19.10
C LYS A 31 9.11 -11.92 18.52
N LYS A 32 8.64 -12.30 17.33
CA LYS A 32 9.02 -13.57 16.69
C LYS A 32 10.37 -13.49 15.98
N PHE A 33 10.67 -12.34 15.36
CA PHE A 33 11.85 -12.10 14.53
C PHE A 33 12.55 -10.78 14.90
N PRO A 34 12.96 -10.54 16.17
CA PRO A 34 13.41 -9.22 16.63
C PRO A 34 14.58 -8.66 15.82
N HIS A 35 15.51 -9.51 15.40
CA HIS A 35 16.70 -9.15 14.63
C HIS A 35 16.51 -9.35 13.11
N GLY A 36 15.35 -9.84 12.68
CA GLY A 36 15.02 -9.97 11.25
C GLY A 36 14.91 -8.59 10.60
N LEU A 37 15.32 -8.49 9.34
CA LEU A 37 15.19 -7.27 8.55
C LEU A 37 13.71 -6.94 8.35
N ALA A 38 13.29 -5.73 8.69
CA ALA A 38 11.94 -5.23 8.46
C ALA A 38 11.88 -4.24 7.28
N VAL A 39 12.87 -3.35 7.19
CA VAL A 39 12.95 -2.33 6.13
C VAL A 39 14.40 -2.14 5.72
N SER A 40 14.63 -2.04 4.42
CA SER A 40 15.89 -1.56 3.85
C SER A 40 15.61 -0.46 2.83
N VAL A 41 16.34 0.65 2.89
CA VAL A 41 16.21 1.77 1.96
C VAL A 41 17.51 1.93 1.20
N GLN A 42 17.44 1.70 -0.12
CA GLN A 42 18.55 1.91 -1.03
C GLN A 42 18.72 3.40 -1.34
N LYS A 43 19.95 3.87 -1.40
CA LYS A 43 20.31 5.21 -1.83
C LYS A 43 21.52 5.20 -2.75
N LYS A 44 21.47 6.04 -3.79
CA LYS A 44 22.64 6.34 -4.61
C LYS A 44 23.59 7.24 -3.82
N SER A 45 24.87 6.88 -3.80
CA SER A 45 25.96 7.69 -3.24
C SER A 45 27.08 7.85 -4.26
N VAL A 46 28.07 8.67 -3.94
CA VAL A 46 29.26 8.87 -4.79
C VAL A 46 30.00 7.53 -5.01
N ASN A 47 30.02 6.67 -4.00
CA ASN A 47 30.73 5.39 -4.02
C ASN A 47 29.84 4.20 -4.42
N GLY A 48 28.69 4.44 -5.07
CA GLY A 48 27.77 3.38 -5.49
C GLY A 48 26.45 3.38 -4.69
N LEU A 49 25.87 2.20 -4.53
CA LEU A 49 24.62 2.03 -3.81
C LEU A 49 24.88 1.75 -2.33
N THR A 50 24.17 2.46 -1.45
CA THR A 50 24.19 2.24 0.00
C THR A 50 22.81 1.81 0.46
N TYR A 51 22.73 1.17 1.63
CA TYR A 51 21.49 0.65 2.19
C TYR A 51 21.40 1.01 3.66
N LYS A 52 20.27 1.58 4.06
CA LYS A 52 19.95 1.84 5.46
C LYS A 52 18.88 0.87 5.90
N GLU A 53 19.16 0.13 6.96
CA GLU A 53 18.34 -1.01 7.38
C GLU A 53 17.71 -0.75 8.75
N LEU A 54 16.55 -1.37 9.00
CA LEU A 54 15.92 -1.52 10.30
C LEU A 54 15.49 -2.97 10.50
N THR A 55 15.71 -3.48 11.69
CA THR A 55 15.12 -4.73 12.16
C THR A 55 13.66 -4.55 12.56
N PHE A 56 12.92 -5.66 12.72
CA PHE A 56 11.55 -5.60 13.26
C PHE A 56 11.49 -4.98 14.66
N SER A 57 12.47 -5.29 15.52
CA SER A 57 12.56 -4.68 16.86
C SER A 57 12.76 -3.18 16.79
N GLU A 58 13.68 -2.70 15.96
CA GLU A 58 13.94 -1.27 15.79
C GLU A 58 12.72 -0.54 15.21
N LEU A 59 12.09 -1.07 14.16
CA LEU A 59 10.87 -0.49 13.58
C LEU A 59 9.75 -0.39 14.63
N HIS A 60 9.57 -1.46 15.42
CA HIS A 60 8.55 -1.50 16.48
C HIS A 60 8.83 -0.43 17.54
N HIS A 61 10.05 -0.37 18.08
CA HIS A 61 10.39 0.58 19.15
C HIS A 61 10.43 2.03 18.65
N GLN A 62 11.02 2.30 17.49
CA GLN A 62 11.05 3.65 16.93
C GLN A 62 9.64 4.17 16.61
N SER A 63 8.75 3.33 16.10
CA SER A 63 7.35 3.74 15.89
C SER A 63 6.58 3.93 17.21
N ASP A 64 6.93 3.23 18.29
CA ASP A 64 6.39 3.49 19.62
C ASP A 64 6.83 4.85 20.16
N ASP A 65 8.12 5.18 20.02
CA ASP A 65 8.67 6.47 20.47
C ASP A 65 8.01 7.63 19.73
N ILE A 66 7.82 7.48 18.42
CA ILE A 66 7.12 8.50 17.61
C ILE A 66 5.64 8.60 18.02
N ALA A 67 4.93 7.49 18.18
CA ALA A 67 3.53 7.48 18.59
C ALA A 67 3.33 8.19 19.93
N TYR A 68 4.22 7.90 20.89
CA TYR A 68 4.23 8.59 22.18
C TYR A 68 4.46 10.09 22.04
N ALA A 69 5.50 10.49 21.29
CA ALA A 69 5.83 11.90 21.08
C ALA A 69 4.71 12.66 20.37
N LEU A 70 4.04 12.05 19.38
CA LEU A 70 2.88 12.62 18.69
C LEU A 70 1.71 12.84 19.65
N ASN A 71 1.42 11.88 20.54
CA ASN A 71 0.37 12.03 21.54
C ASN A 71 0.68 13.15 22.53
N GLN A 72 1.94 13.27 23.00
CA GLN A 72 2.37 14.37 23.88
C GLN A 72 2.35 15.73 23.18
N PHE A 73 2.58 15.77 21.89
CA PHE A 73 2.47 16.99 21.06
C PHE A 73 1.03 17.42 20.81
N GLY A 74 0.04 16.59 21.14
CA GLY A 74 -1.38 16.90 21.05
C GLY A 74 -2.15 16.16 19.94
N LEU A 75 -1.52 15.29 19.18
CA LEU A 75 -2.20 14.42 18.21
C LEU A 75 -2.80 13.22 18.93
N LYS A 76 -4.11 13.16 19.03
CA LYS A 76 -4.84 12.09 19.72
C LYS A 76 -5.47 11.11 18.72
N ALA A 77 -5.97 9.99 19.20
CA ALA A 77 -6.76 9.07 18.38
C ALA A 77 -7.91 9.81 17.69
N GLY A 78 -8.13 9.54 16.40
CA GLY A 78 -9.09 10.23 15.56
C GLY A 78 -8.58 11.51 14.88
N THR A 79 -7.40 12.05 15.27
CA THR A 79 -6.76 13.16 14.55
C THR A 79 -6.44 12.75 13.11
N LYS A 80 -6.80 13.58 12.15
CA LYS A 80 -6.48 13.37 10.73
C LYS A 80 -5.17 14.07 10.38
N ALA A 81 -4.17 13.30 9.93
CA ALA A 81 -2.83 13.82 9.65
C ALA A 81 -2.41 13.52 8.19
N VAL A 82 -2.13 14.57 7.42
CA VAL A 82 -1.48 14.40 6.10
C VAL A 82 -0.08 13.89 6.31
N LEU A 83 0.30 12.83 5.58
CA LEU A 83 1.66 12.29 5.56
C LEU A 83 2.28 12.49 4.18
N MET A 84 3.14 13.51 4.04
CA MET A 84 3.88 13.83 2.80
C MET A 84 5.39 13.66 3.02
N VAL A 85 5.78 12.40 3.18
CA VAL A 85 7.16 11.96 3.38
C VAL A 85 7.52 10.97 2.27
N THR A 86 8.70 11.11 1.70
CA THR A 86 9.19 10.15 0.68
C THR A 86 9.37 8.75 1.28
N PRO A 87 9.26 7.68 0.48
CA PRO A 87 9.57 6.33 0.94
C PRO A 87 10.96 6.27 1.56
N SER A 88 11.01 6.04 2.86
CA SER A 88 12.23 6.13 3.69
C SER A 88 11.99 5.43 5.02
N ILE A 89 13.04 5.24 5.80
CA ILE A 89 12.92 4.75 7.19
C ILE A 89 11.91 5.59 7.99
N ALA A 90 11.96 6.93 7.83
CA ALA A 90 11.02 7.82 8.53
C ALA A 90 9.57 7.60 8.09
N PHE A 91 9.32 7.31 6.81
CA PHE A 91 7.99 6.99 6.29
C PHE A 91 7.39 5.75 6.98
N PHE A 92 8.15 4.66 7.07
CA PHE A 92 7.68 3.44 7.75
C PHE A 92 7.44 3.68 9.24
N ASN A 93 8.40 4.28 9.92
CA ASN A 93 8.27 4.60 11.34
C ASN A 93 7.04 5.47 11.63
N LEU A 94 6.83 6.53 10.84
CA LEU A 94 5.68 7.43 11.00
C LEU A 94 4.36 6.72 10.70
N THR A 95 4.30 5.92 9.65
CA THR A 95 3.06 5.24 9.28
C THR A 95 2.63 4.27 10.39
N PHE A 96 3.54 3.43 10.89
CA PHE A 96 3.24 2.56 12.01
C PHE A 96 2.93 3.34 13.30
N ALA A 97 3.62 4.46 13.54
CA ALA A 97 3.34 5.31 14.70
C ALA A 97 1.93 5.92 14.65
N LEU A 98 1.50 6.41 13.48
CA LEU A 98 0.16 6.97 13.29
C LEU A 98 -0.91 5.90 13.59
N PHE A 99 -0.80 4.72 13.02
CA PHE A 99 -1.73 3.63 13.30
C PHE A 99 -1.69 3.19 14.77
N LYS A 100 -0.51 3.06 15.40
CA LYS A 100 -0.39 2.75 16.83
C LYS A 100 -1.11 3.75 17.70
N ALA A 101 -0.99 5.04 17.37
CA ALA A 101 -1.62 6.14 18.10
C ALA A 101 -3.10 6.33 17.77
N GLY A 102 -3.67 5.57 16.83
CA GLY A 102 -5.04 5.77 16.34
C GLY A 102 -5.23 7.07 15.57
N ILE A 103 -4.14 7.67 15.08
CA ILE A 103 -4.15 8.85 14.22
C ILE A 103 -4.42 8.37 12.79
N ILE A 104 -5.29 9.06 12.08
CA ILE A 104 -5.76 8.70 10.75
C ILE A 104 -4.84 9.33 9.70
N PRO A 105 -3.93 8.57 9.04
CA PRO A 105 -3.15 9.10 7.95
C PRO A 105 -4.02 9.44 6.75
N ILE A 106 -3.79 10.62 6.18
CA ILE A 106 -4.27 11.03 4.86
C ILE A 106 -3.10 10.87 3.90
N LEU A 107 -3.23 9.92 2.98
CA LEU A 107 -2.22 9.59 1.99
C LEU A 107 -2.65 10.12 0.64
N VAL A 108 -1.78 10.91 0.02
CA VAL A 108 -2.01 11.54 -1.28
C VAL A 108 -0.84 11.23 -2.21
N ASP A 109 -1.13 11.02 -3.48
CA ASP A 109 -0.09 10.94 -4.50
C ASP A 109 0.32 12.36 -4.92
N PRO A 110 1.58 12.78 -4.70
CA PRO A 110 2.07 14.09 -5.16
C PRO A 110 1.93 14.28 -6.68
N GLY A 111 1.92 13.21 -7.45
CA GLY A 111 1.72 13.21 -8.90
C GLY A 111 0.34 13.69 -9.35
N MET A 112 -0.65 13.75 -8.46
CA MET A 112 -2.01 14.24 -8.78
C MET A 112 -2.05 15.73 -9.17
N GLY A 113 -1.00 16.49 -8.91
CA GLY A 113 -0.92 17.92 -9.20
C GLY A 113 -1.52 18.82 -8.12
N ILE A 114 -1.09 20.08 -8.13
CA ILE A 114 -1.33 21.06 -7.07
C ILE A 114 -2.82 21.34 -6.83
N LYS A 115 -3.60 21.48 -7.91
CA LYS A 115 -5.04 21.77 -7.85
C LYS A 115 -5.80 20.63 -7.14
N ASN A 116 -5.49 19.40 -7.52
CA ASN A 116 -6.12 18.22 -6.94
C ASN A 116 -5.73 18.03 -5.47
N LEU A 117 -4.47 18.24 -5.12
CA LEU A 117 -4.02 18.20 -3.72
C LEU A 117 -4.74 19.22 -2.84
N LYS A 118 -4.98 20.45 -3.36
CA LYS A 118 -5.76 21.46 -2.65
C LYS A 118 -7.18 20.99 -2.36
N GLN A 119 -7.81 20.34 -3.33
CA GLN A 119 -9.15 19.76 -3.16
C GLN A 119 -9.14 18.62 -2.13
N CYS A 120 -8.17 17.69 -2.20
CA CYS A 120 -8.03 16.61 -1.22
C CYS A 120 -7.97 17.14 0.21
N PHE A 121 -7.21 18.21 0.45
CA PHE A 121 -7.09 18.79 1.79
C PHE A 121 -8.33 19.60 2.21
N ALA A 122 -9.05 20.18 1.27
CA ALA A 122 -10.32 20.85 1.56
C ALA A 122 -11.40 19.85 1.98
N GLU A 123 -11.46 18.69 1.32
CA GLU A 123 -12.43 17.63 1.61
C GLU A 123 -12.10 16.86 2.89
N SER A 124 -10.85 16.45 3.07
CA SER A 124 -10.42 15.65 4.22
C SER A 124 -10.32 16.46 5.51
N GLN A 125 -10.17 17.79 5.43
CA GLN A 125 -10.03 18.70 6.57
C GLN A 125 -9.01 18.17 7.61
N PRO A 126 -7.71 18.07 7.26
CA PRO A 126 -6.68 17.57 8.15
C PRO A 126 -6.45 18.48 9.35
N ASP A 127 -6.18 17.88 10.52
CA ASP A 127 -5.78 18.58 11.74
C ASP A 127 -4.28 18.77 11.84
N ALA A 128 -3.52 17.88 11.17
CA ALA A 128 -2.08 17.87 11.20
C ALA A 128 -1.46 17.69 9.81
N PHE A 129 -0.24 18.19 9.65
CA PHE A 129 0.57 18.00 8.45
C PHE A 129 1.97 17.54 8.85
N ILE A 130 2.35 16.35 8.41
CA ILE A 130 3.65 15.72 8.63
C ILE A 130 4.33 15.60 7.28
N GLY A 131 5.43 16.31 7.07
CA GLY A 131 6.04 16.35 5.75
C GLY A 131 7.52 16.70 5.75
N ILE A 132 8.14 16.48 4.59
CA ILE A 132 9.51 16.94 4.29
C ILE A 132 9.52 18.46 3.98
N PRO A 133 10.68 19.15 4.03
CA PRO A 133 10.76 20.59 3.76
C PRO A 133 10.09 21.03 2.46
N LYS A 134 10.26 20.26 1.37
CA LYS A 134 9.63 20.54 0.06
C LYS A 134 8.10 20.50 0.15
N ALA A 135 7.54 19.59 0.92
CA ALA A 135 6.09 19.50 1.14
C ALA A 135 5.57 20.68 1.96
N HIS A 136 6.32 21.14 2.95
CA HIS A 136 5.99 22.34 3.72
C HIS A 136 6.04 23.62 2.88
N LEU A 137 7.03 23.75 2.00
CA LEU A 137 7.08 24.85 1.05
C LEU A 137 5.83 24.88 0.18
N ALA A 138 5.47 23.74 -0.42
CA ALA A 138 4.26 23.62 -1.24
C ALA A 138 2.99 23.96 -0.41
N ARG A 139 2.86 23.42 0.81
CA ARG A 139 1.75 23.74 1.73
C ARG A 139 1.59 25.23 1.94
N LEU A 140 2.68 25.94 2.16
CA LEU A 140 2.65 27.41 2.37
C LEU A 140 2.27 28.14 1.08
N LEU A 141 2.94 27.84 -0.04
CA LEU A 141 2.71 28.52 -1.32
C LEU A 141 1.26 28.35 -1.82
N PHE A 142 0.68 27.17 -1.64
CA PHE A 142 -0.66 26.86 -2.13
C PHE A 142 -1.74 26.93 -1.04
N SER A 143 -1.38 27.39 0.17
CA SER A 143 -2.29 27.54 1.31
C SER A 143 -3.07 26.28 1.67
N TRP A 144 -2.44 25.09 1.54
CA TRP A 144 -3.08 23.82 1.82
C TRP A 144 -3.44 23.67 3.30
N GLY A 145 -4.72 23.39 3.56
CA GLY A 145 -5.23 23.16 4.91
C GLY A 145 -5.08 24.35 5.87
N LYS A 146 -4.92 25.59 5.36
CA LYS A 146 -4.67 26.79 6.17
C LYS A 146 -5.69 27.00 7.31
N LYS A 147 -6.95 26.56 7.11
CA LYS A 147 -8.01 26.76 8.11
C LYS A 147 -8.11 25.63 9.14
N THR A 148 -7.59 24.44 8.84
CA THR A 148 -7.81 23.23 9.63
C THR A 148 -6.55 22.69 10.30
N ILE A 149 -5.38 22.81 9.67
CA ILE A 149 -4.12 22.30 10.20
C ILE A 149 -3.66 23.14 11.40
N LYS A 150 -3.60 22.48 12.56
CA LYS A 150 -3.14 23.05 13.84
C LYS A 150 -1.74 22.57 14.21
N HIS A 151 -1.39 21.36 13.80
CA HIS A 151 -0.12 20.73 14.13
C HIS A 151 0.71 20.53 12.87
N VAL A 152 1.94 21.00 12.87
CA VAL A 152 2.85 20.91 11.73
C VAL A 152 4.16 20.27 12.19
N ILE A 153 4.55 19.16 11.54
CA ILE A 153 5.75 18.39 11.89
C ILE A 153 6.64 18.27 10.66
N ASN A 154 7.89 18.73 10.79
CA ASN A 154 8.90 18.61 9.75
C ASN A 154 9.70 17.31 9.92
N VAL A 155 9.83 16.57 8.84
CA VAL A 155 10.56 15.30 8.76
C VAL A 155 11.72 15.48 7.82
N ASP A 156 12.90 15.06 8.24
CA ASP A 156 14.14 15.17 7.48
C ASP A 156 14.47 16.60 6.99
N GLY A 157 15.65 17.07 7.30
CA GLY A 157 16.13 18.39 6.89
C GLY A 157 15.65 19.55 7.77
N PRO A 158 15.99 20.79 7.39
CA PRO A 158 15.75 21.98 8.19
C PRO A 158 14.28 22.41 8.21
N ALA A 159 13.80 22.90 9.36
CA ALA A 159 12.40 23.36 9.54
C ALA A 159 12.20 24.84 9.09
N ILE A 160 12.86 25.27 8.03
CA ILE A 160 12.82 26.67 7.54
C ILE A 160 11.43 27.09 7.02
N PHE A 161 10.59 26.13 6.63
CA PHE A 161 9.22 26.37 6.18
C PHE A 161 8.18 26.09 7.29
N GLY A 162 8.61 26.15 8.55
CA GLY A 162 7.78 25.94 9.74
C GLY A 162 7.62 24.47 10.14
N GLY A 163 6.95 24.27 11.25
CA GLY A 163 6.72 22.98 11.87
C GLY A 163 7.77 22.61 12.91
N GLN A 164 7.38 21.73 13.83
CA GLN A 164 8.28 21.16 14.82
C GLN A 164 9.10 20.04 14.17
N PRO A 165 10.44 20.08 14.26
CA PRO A 165 11.24 18.96 13.80
C PRO A 165 10.88 17.67 14.56
N LEU A 166 10.65 16.56 13.86
CA LEU A 166 10.34 15.28 14.49
C LEU A 166 11.39 14.87 15.54
N LEU A 167 12.66 15.05 15.22
CA LEU A 167 13.76 14.75 16.15
C LEU A 167 13.71 15.61 17.43
N SER A 168 13.25 16.86 17.32
CA SER A 168 13.08 17.73 18.49
C SER A 168 11.91 17.27 19.37
N LEU A 169 10.83 16.79 18.76
CA LEU A 169 9.72 16.19 19.49
C LEU A 169 10.14 14.95 20.25
N LEU A 170 10.91 14.06 19.61
CA LEU A 170 11.44 12.85 20.25
C LEU A 170 12.35 13.16 21.44
N LYS A 171 13.21 14.18 21.31
CA LYS A 171 14.06 14.67 22.41
C LYS A 171 13.26 15.29 23.55
N LYS A 172 12.20 16.03 23.21
CA LYS A 172 11.34 16.72 24.19
C LYS A 172 10.46 15.75 24.96
N TYR A 173 10.01 14.69 24.32
CA TYR A 173 9.09 13.71 24.87
C TYR A 173 9.68 12.29 24.81
N PRO A 174 10.74 12.00 25.58
CA PRO A 174 11.31 10.66 25.62
C PRO A 174 10.33 9.68 26.27
N ARG A 175 10.17 8.52 25.68
CA ARG A 175 9.28 7.47 26.21
C ARG A 175 10.02 6.67 27.30
N ALA A 176 9.50 6.70 28.51
CA ALA A 176 10.07 5.97 29.65
C ALA A 176 9.45 4.56 29.87
N LYS A 177 8.27 4.30 29.33
CA LYS A 177 7.54 3.02 29.51
C LYS A 177 7.13 2.46 28.14
N PRO A 178 6.86 1.14 28.03
CA PRO A 178 6.31 0.55 26.82
C PRO A 178 5.06 1.31 26.36
N TYR A 179 5.00 1.64 25.05
CA TYR A 179 3.85 2.33 24.49
C TYR A 179 2.67 1.36 24.40
N GLN A 180 1.53 1.78 24.90
CA GLN A 180 0.30 1.02 24.76
C GLN A 180 -0.44 1.46 23.50
N MET A 181 -0.41 0.63 22.48
CA MET A 181 -1.11 0.85 21.23
C MET A 181 -2.61 1.03 21.46
N GLN A 182 -3.22 1.99 20.78
CA GLN A 182 -4.65 2.25 20.87
C GLN A 182 -5.48 1.02 20.47
N GLN A 183 -6.44 0.67 21.31
CA GLN A 183 -7.43 -0.34 21.00
C GLN A 183 -8.56 0.31 20.20
N LEU A 184 -8.71 -0.11 18.93
CA LEU A 184 -9.61 0.54 17.99
C LEU A 184 -10.73 -0.41 17.56
N ASN A 185 -11.88 0.15 17.22
CA ASN A 185 -12.96 -0.64 16.63
C ASN A 185 -12.57 -1.05 15.20
N PRO A 186 -12.74 -2.32 14.80
CA PRO A 186 -12.44 -2.76 13.43
C PRO A 186 -13.10 -1.93 12.32
N HIS A 187 -14.29 -1.41 12.55
CA HIS A 187 -15.02 -0.58 11.58
C HIS A 187 -14.70 0.92 11.67
N GLN A 188 -13.83 1.32 12.62
CA GLN A 188 -13.40 2.70 12.74
C GLN A 188 -12.50 3.09 11.57
N LEU A 189 -12.57 4.37 11.18
CA LEU A 189 -11.70 4.96 10.15
C LEU A 189 -10.23 4.78 10.51
N ALA A 190 -9.50 4.15 9.61
CA ALA A 190 -8.08 3.85 9.76
C ALA A 190 -7.19 4.74 8.90
N ALA A 191 -7.61 5.02 7.66
CA ALA A 191 -6.87 5.89 6.73
C ALA A 191 -7.80 6.49 5.68
N ILE A 192 -7.36 7.57 5.04
CA ILE A 192 -7.99 8.15 3.84
C ILE A 192 -6.94 8.16 2.73
N LEU A 193 -7.24 7.48 1.62
CA LEU A 193 -6.38 7.38 0.46
C LEU A 193 -6.99 8.16 -0.70
N PHE A 194 -6.30 9.16 -1.22
CA PHE A 194 -6.76 9.89 -2.39
C PHE A 194 -6.18 9.30 -3.66
N THR A 195 -7.06 9.11 -4.64
CA THR A 195 -6.73 8.63 -5.98
C THR A 195 -7.12 9.65 -7.02
N SER A 196 -6.51 9.58 -8.20
CA SER A 196 -6.78 10.49 -9.32
C SER A 196 -8.18 10.39 -9.91
N GLY A 197 -8.99 9.41 -9.47
CA GLY A 197 -10.37 9.19 -9.91
C GLY A 197 -10.53 9.08 -11.45
N SER A 198 -11.32 8.16 -11.95
CA SER A 198 -11.64 8.01 -13.38
C SER A 198 -12.35 9.23 -13.97
N THR A 199 -12.99 10.03 -13.14
CA THR A 199 -13.74 11.26 -13.51
C THR A 199 -12.89 12.54 -13.48
N GLY A 200 -11.57 12.44 -13.26
CA GLY A 200 -10.65 13.59 -13.20
C GLY A 200 -10.63 14.37 -11.89
N SER A 201 -11.65 14.26 -11.04
CA SER A 201 -11.62 14.81 -9.68
C SER A 201 -11.09 13.78 -8.69
N PRO A 202 -10.16 14.16 -7.77
CA PRO A 202 -9.65 13.24 -6.78
C PRO A 202 -10.77 12.79 -5.83
N LYS A 203 -10.79 11.52 -5.46
CA LYS A 203 -11.73 10.97 -4.49
C LYS A 203 -10.98 10.41 -3.30
N GLY A 204 -11.43 10.75 -2.09
CA GLY A 204 -10.90 10.21 -0.84
C GLY A 204 -11.57 8.89 -0.50
N VAL A 205 -10.84 7.79 -0.64
CA VAL A 205 -11.31 6.46 -0.26
C VAL A 205 -11.06 6.23 1.22
N VAL A 206 -12.11 5.87 1.93
CA VAL A 206 -12.13 5.66 3.37
C VAL A 206 -11.82 4.21 3.70
N TYR A 207 -10.74 3.97 4.43
CA TYR A 207 -10.34 2.63 4.88
C TYR A 207 -10.64 2.45 6.37
N SER A 208 -11.31 1.36 6.72
CA SER A 208 -11.42 0.90 8.10
C SER A 208 -10.26 -0.06 8.46
N HIS A 209 -10.07 -0.29 9.77
CA HIS A 209 -9.09 -1.28 10.22
C HIS A 209 -9.43 -2.70 9.73
N SER A 210 -10.71 -3.05 9.65
CA SER A 210 -11.12 -4.36 9.12
C SER A 210 -10.82 -4.54 7.64
N MET A 211 -10.82 -3.48 6.82
CA MET A 211 -10.41 -3.56 5.41
C MET A 211 -8.92 -3.87 5.29
N PHE A 212 -8.06 -3.24 6.08
CA PHE A 212 -6.63 -3.59 6.10
C PHE A 212 -6.39 -5.03 6.58
N GLU A 213 -7.14 -5.50 7.58
CA GLU A 213 -7.05 -6.88 8.03
C GLU A 213 -7.47 -7.88 6.94
N ALA A 214 -8.52 -7.56 6.18
CA ALA A 214 -8.93 -8.36 5.04
C ALA A 214 -7.84 -8.42 3.96
N GLN A 215 -7.22 -7.28 3.63
CA GLN A 215 -6.11 -7.22 2.68
C GLN A 215 -4.89 -8.04 3.15
N ILE A 216 -4.50 -7.94 4.42
CA ILE A 216 -3.43 -8.76 5.01
C ILE A 216 -3.77 -10.26 4.88
N SER A 217 -5.03 -10.62 5.16
CA SER A 217 -5.49 -12.02 5.03
C SER A 217 -5.39 -12.52 3.59
N VAL A 218 -5.83 -11.72 2.62
CA VAL A 218 -5.73 -12.04 1.19
C VAL A 218 -4.28 -12.19 0.75
N LEU A 219 -3.42 -11.23 1.07
CA LEU A 219 -2.00 -11.30 0.71
C LEU A 219 -1.33 -12.56 1.28
N LYS A 220 -1.68 -12.93 2.49
CA LYS A 220 -1.18 -14.15 3.12
C LYS A 220 -1.71 -15.44 2.48
N ASN A 221 -3.02 -15.50 2.23
CA ASN A 221 -3.69 -16.75 1.85
C ASN A 221 -3.77 -16.93 0.32
N ASP A 222 -4.18 -15.89 -0.42
CA ASP A 222 -4.38 -15.97 -1.87
C ASP A 222 -3.08 -15.75 -2.64
N TYR A 223 -2.17 -14.91 -2.12
CA TYR A 223 -0.84 -14.72 -2.71
C TYR A 223 0.24 -15.57 -2.03
N GLN A 224 -0.12 -16.35 -0.99
CA GLN A 224 0.76 -17.27 -0.28
C GLN A 224 2.06 -16.62 0.24
N ILE A 225 1.96 -15.36 0.67
CA ILE A 225 3.09 -14.62 1.25
C ILE A 225 3.40 -15.19 2.62
N GLN A 226 4.68 -15.47 2.88
CA GLN A 226 5.15 -16.06 4.13
C GLN A 226 6.05 -15.08 4.92
N PRO A 227 6.02 -15.15 6.26
CA PRO A 227 6.99 -14.42 7.07
C PRO A 227 8.43 -14.84 6.72
N GLY A 228 9.36 -13.87 6.74
CA GLY A 228 10.77 -14.08 6.38
C GLY A 228 11.07 -13.87 4.90
N GLU A 229 10.06 -13.66 4.06
CA GLU A 229 10.25 -13.25 2.67
C GLU A 229 10.68 -11.77 2.58
N ALA A 230 11.14 -11.34 1.40
CA ALA A 230 11.49 -9.97 1.11
C ALA A 230 10.68 -9.46 -0.09
N ASP A 231 10.10 -8.26 0.06
CA ASP A 231 9.32 -7.55 -0.95
C ASP A 231 10.11 -6.37 -1.50
N LEU A 232 10.27 -6.29 -2.82
CA LEU A 232 10.76 -5.07 -3.44
C LEU A 232 9.64 -4.04 -3.52
N ALA A 233 9.69 -3.09 -2.61
CA ALA A 233 8.66 -2.11 -2.29
C ALA A 233 8.72 -0.91 -3.23
N THR A 234 8.30 -1.05 -4.47
CA THR A 234 8.33 0.02 -5.49
C THR A 234 7.16 0.99 -5.37
N PHE A 235 6.11 0.60 -4.65
CA PHE A 235 4.95 1.45 -4.38
C PHE A 235 4.70 1.57 -2.87
N PRO A 236 4.76 2.80 -2.30
CA PRO A 236 4.81 3.01 -0.84
C PRO A 236 3.65 2.40 -0.05
N LEU A 237 2.44 2.43 -0.60
CA LEU A 237 1.25 1.92 0.08
C LEU A 237 1.28 0.39 0.26
N PHE A 238 1.75 -0.34 -0.75
CA PHE A 238 1.92 -1.79 -0.64
C PHE A 238 3.06 -2.15 0.31
N SER A 239 4.08 -1.31 0.39
CA SER A 239 5.23 -1.50 1.28
C SER A 239 4.86 -1.60 2.76
N LEU A 240 3.73 -1.02 3.17
CA LEU A 240 3.25 -1.09 4.55
C LEU A 240 2.82 -2.48 4.97
N PHE A 241 2.37 -3.29 4.01
CA PHE A 241 1.97 -4.66 4.31
C PHE A 241 3.17 -5.59 4.54
N GLY A 242 4.35 -5.28 3.99
CA GLY A 242 5.56 -6.09 4.17
C GLY A 242 5.85 -6.38 5.65
N PRO A 243 6.14 -5.38 6.48
CA PRO A 243 6.40 -5.61 7.91
C PRO A 243 5.20 -6.18 8.67
N ALA A 244 3.96 -5.85 8.28
CA ALA A 244 2.76 -6.44 8.87
C ALA A 244 2.61 -7.93 8.54
N LEU A 245 3.11 -8.39 7.41
CA LEU A 245 3.16 -9.80 7.00
C LEU A 245 4.40 -10.54 7.54
N GLY A 246 5.31 -9.85 8.23
CA GLY A 246 6.59 -10.40 8.66
C GLY A 246 7.61 -10.51 7.53
N MET A 247 7.42 -9.74 6.43
CA MET A 247 8.38 -9.61 5.33
C MET A 247 9.28 -8.39 5.51
N ALA A 248 10.49 -8.45 4.94
CA ALA A 248 11.30 -7.26 4.75
C ALA A 248 10.74 -6.42 3.59
N SER A 249 10.60 -5.10 3.78
CA SER A 249 10.31 -4.15 2.70
C SER A 249 11.60 -3.51 2.20
N ILE A 250 11.99 -3.81 0.97
CA ILE A 250 13.20 -3.29 0.31
C ILE A 250 12.79 -2.14 -0.61
N VAL A 251 13.09 -0.92 -0.22
CA VAL A 251 12.76 0.30 -0.98
C VAL A 251 13.91 0.62 -1.93
N PRO A 252 13.73 0.48 -3.26
CA PRO A 252 14.76 0.81 -4.23
C PRO A 252 14.89 2.32 -4.40
N GLU A 253 16.06 2.76 -4.88
CA GLU A 253 16.29 4.16 -5.28
C GLU A 253 15.56 4.46 -6.58
N MET A 254 14.35 4.97 -6.46
CA MET A 254 13.50 5.39 -7.58
C MET A 254 12.48 6.44 -7.14
N ASP A 255 11.94 7.18 -8.11
CA ASP A 255 10.75 8.00 -7.91
C ASP A 255 9.50 7.14 -8.19
N ALA A 256 8.77 6.79 -7.14
CA ALA A 256 7.56 5.96 -7.25
C ALA A 256 6.44 6.64 -8.06
N SER A 257 6.46 7.98 -8.21
CA SER A 257 5.51 8.73 -9.04
C SER A 257 5.85 8.70 -10.53
N GLN A 258 7.08 8.29 -10.88
CA GLN A 258 7.58 8.23 -12.27
C GLN A 258 8.26 6.87 -12.55
N PRO A 259 7.56 5.74 -12.43
CA PRO A 259 8.14 4.40 -12.53
C PRO A 259 8.82 4.13 -13.88
N ILE A 260 8.35 4.77 -14.94
CA ILE A 260 8.97 4.68 -16.28
C ILE A 260 10.42 5.23 -16.34
N LYS A 261 10.79 6.09 -15.38
CA LYS A 261 12.15 6.65 -15.26
C LYS A 261 13.04 5.87 -14.27
N ALA A 262 12.55 4.76 -13.73
CA ALA A 262 13.34 3.94 -12.82
C ALA A 262 14.60 3.42 -13.50
N ASN A 263 15.70 3.37 -12.73
CA ASN A 263 16.92 2.76 -13.22
C ASN A 263 16.90 1.25 -12.95
N PRO A 264 16.80 0.38 -13.99
CA PRO A 264 16.72 -1.06 -13.79
C PRO A 264 17.90 -1.65 -13.00
N ASN A 265 19.10 -1.08 -13.15
CA ASN A 265 20.28 -1.58 -12.43
C ASN A 265 20.14 -1.45 -10.91
N TYR A 266 19.49 -0.39 -10.42
CA TYR A 266 19.27 -0.19 -8.99
C TYR A 266 18.25 -1.20 -8.46
N ILE A 267 17.21 -1.45 -9.26
CA ILE A 267 16.16 -2.41 -8.93
C ILE A 267 16.72 -3.84 -8.90
N PHE A 268 17.44 -4.24 -9.93
CA PHE A 268 18.07 -5.56 -9.99
C PHE A 268 19.08 -5.75 -8.84
N ALA A 269 19.94 -4.75 -8.57
CA ALA A 269 20.87 -4.79 -7.46
C ALA A 269 20.19 -4.97 -6.09
N ALA A 270 19.01 -4.37 -5.89
CA ALA A 270 18.24 -4.55 -4.66
C ALA A 270 17.63 -5.96 -4.57
N ILE A 271 17.05 -6.47 -5.68
CA ILE A 271 16.51 -7.83 -5.75
C ILE A 271 17.61 -8.86 -5.46
N ASP A 272 18.74 -8.73 -6.13
CA ASP A 272 19.85 -9.68 -6.00
C ASP A 272 20.46 -9.65 -4.59
N LYS A 273 20.67 -8.44 -4.03
CA LYS A 273 21.24 -8.29 -2.69
C LYS A 273 20.38 -8.94 -1.61
N TYR A 274 19.09 -8.70 -1.65
CA TYR A 274 18.16 -9.16 -0.59
C TYR A 274 17.41 -10.43 -0.95
N GLN A 275 17.69 -11.01 -2.13
CA GLN A 275 17.00 -12.20 -2.63
C GLN A 275 15.48 -12.02 -2.53
N CYS A 276 15.00 -10.88 -3.05
CA CYS A 276 13.57 -10.56 -2.98
C CYS A 276 12.72 -11.67 -3.59
N SER A 277 11.73 -12.13 -2.88
CA SER A 277 10.78 -13.15 -3.36
C SER A 277 9.50 -12.55 -3.92
N ASN A 278 9.24 -11.30 -3.60
CA ASN A 278 8.11 -10.51 -4.09
C ASN A 278 8.59 -9.25 -4.79
N LEU A 279 7.84 -8.84 -5.80
CA LEU A 279 7.93 -7.53 -6.43
C LEU A 279 6.52 -7.01 -6.68
N PHE A 280 6.18 -5.81 -6.21
CA PHE A 280 5.06 -5.07 -6.76
C PHE A 280 5.56 -4.18 -7.90
N ALA A 281 4.99 -4.31 -9.10
CA ALA A 281 5.35 -3.49 -10.25
C ALA A 281 4.11 -3.08 -11.04
N ASN A 282 3.88 -1.77 -11.18
CA ASN A 282 2.86 -1.31 -12.11
C ASN A 282 3.28 -1.62 -13.56
N PRO A 283 2.36 -1.57 -14.54
CA PRO A 283 2.65 -1.92 -15.93
C PRO A 283 3.85 -1.19 -16.54
N ALA A 284 4.01 0.10 -16.25
CA ALA A 284 5.12 0.90 -16.77
C ALA A 284 6.49 0.41 -16.24
N LEU A 285 6.55 0.02 -14.97
CA LEU A 285 7.77 -0.53 -14.39
C LEU A 285 8.07 -1.93 -14.92
N LEU A 286 7.04 -2.78 -15.10
CA LEU A 286 7.21 -4.10 -15.72
C LEU A 286 7.85 -3.99 -17.10
N GLU A 287 7.38 -3.05 -17.92
CA GLU A 287 7.91 -2.83 -19.27
C GLU A 287 9.39 -2.40 -19.22
N VAL A 288 9.72 -1.40 -18.38
CA VAL A 288 11.11 -0.91 -18.23
C VAL A 288 12.04 -2.03 -17.77
N LEU A 289 11.63 -2.82 -16.77
CA LEU A 289 12.44 -3.91 -16.25
C LEU A 289 12.56 -5.08 -17.24
N GLY A 290 11.46 -5.44 -17.92
CA GLY A 290 11.45 -6.50 -18.91
C GLY A 290 12.39 -6.18 -20.10
N GLN A 291 12.32 -4.97 -20.66
CA GLN A 291 13.20 -4.51 -21.72
C GLN A 291 14.68 -4.52 -21.30
N ALA A 292 14.96 -4.04 -20.09
CA ALA A 292 16.32 -4.05 -19.56
C ALA A 292 16.85 -5.46 -19.29
N GLY A 293 16.00 -6.34 -18.77
CA GLY A 293 16.32 -7.74 -18.51
C GLY A 293 16.63 -8.50 -19.79
N GLN A 294 15.81 -8.36 -20.83
CA GLN A 294 16.05 -8.96 -22.13
C GLN A 294 17.40 -8.49 -22.73
N LYS A 295 17.61 -7.16 -22.74
CA LYS A 295 18.85 -6.60 -23.28
C LYS A 295 20.11 -7.09 -22.58
N LYS A 296 20.04 -7.37 -21.28
CA LYS A 296 21.16 -7.79 -20.44
C LYS A 296 21.22 -9.30 -20.20
N GLN A 297 20.23 -10.03 -20.67
CA GLN A 297 20.03 -11.45 -20.34
C GLN A 297 20.03 -11.67 -18.81
N HIS A 298 19.42 -10.73 -18.07
CA HIS A 298 19.34 -10.77 -16.61
C HIS A 298 18.18 -11.64 -16.17
N THR A 299 18.41 -12.53 -15.21
CA THR A 299 17.37 -13.39 -14.62
C THR A 299 17.13 -13.03 -13.16
N LEU A 300 15.96 -13.32 -12.65
CA LEU A 300 15.52 -12.99 -11.29
C LEU A 300 15.06 -14.28 -10.57
N PRO A 301 15.95 -15.21 -10.29
CA PRO A 301 15.60 -16.54 -9.78
C PRO A 301 15.03 -16.53 -8.36
N SER A 302 15.27 -15.47 -7.58
CA SER A 302 14.73 -15.33 -6.22
C SER A 302 13.25 -14.95 -6.19
N LEU A 303 12.73 -14.30 -7.26
CA LEU A 303 11.33 -13.91 -7.31
C LEU A 303 10.43 -15.13 -7.43
N LYS A 304 9.47 -15.24 -6.53
CA LYS A 304 8.40 -16.26 -6.54
C LYS A 304 7.12 -15.70 -7.14
N ARG A 305 6.89 -14.39 -6.98
CA ARG A 305 5.70 -13.69 -7.47
C ARG A 305 5.98 -12.24 -7.77
N VAL A 306 5.40 -11.76 -8.86
CA VAL A 306 5.43 -10.35 -9.28
C VAL A 306 3.98 -9.88 -9.38
N ILE A 307 3.57 -8.98 -8.49
CA ILE A 307 2.19 -8.48 -8.45
C ILE A 307 2.11 -7.21 -9.30
N SER A 308 1.30 -7.25 -10.35
CA SER A 308 1.03 -6.09 -11.20
C SER A 308 -0.40 -5.63 -11.02
N ALA A 309 -0.58 -4.33 -10.74
CA ALA A 309 -1.88 -3.71 -10.56
C ALA A 309 -1.84 -2.20 -10.86
N GLY A 310 -3.01 -1.57 -10.81
CA GLY A 310 -3.18 -0.11 -10.96
C GLY A 310 -3.53 0.35 -12.37
N ALA A 311 -3.23 -0.44 -13.38
CA ALA A 311 -3.65 -0.26 -14.77
C ALA A 311 -3.54 -1.61 -15.52
N PRO A 312 -4.19 -1.78 -16.68
CA PRO A 312 -3.98 -2.94 -17.53
C PRO A 312 -2.51 -3.01 -17.99
N ALA A 313 -1.86 -4.16 -17.75
CA ALA A 313 -0.54 -4.42 -18.30
C ALA A 313 -0.65 -4.99 -19.71
N SER A 314 0.20 -4.53 -20.64
CA SER A 314 0.24 -5.14 -21.97
C SER A 314 0.74 -6.57 -21.90
N LEU A 315 0.15 -7.46 -22.70
CA LEU A 315 0.56 -8.87 -22.77
C LEU A 315 2.03 -9.01 -23.15
N SER A 316 2.53 -8.12 -23.99
CA SER A 316 3.95 -8.09 -24.38
C SER A 316 4.87 -7.76 -23.21
N ALA A 317 4.52 -6.78 -22.37
CA ALA A 317 5.30 -6.44 -21.15
C ALA A 317 5.31 -7.58 -20.14
N ILE A 318 4.15 -8.24 -19.95
CA ILE A 318 4.03 -9.41 -19.08
C ILE A 318 4.90 -10.55 -19.61
N ASN A 319 4.79 -10.88 -20.91
CA ASN A 319 5.59 -11.93 -21.53
C ASN A 319 7.10 -11.66 -21.41
N LEU A 320 7.50 -10.43 -21.71
CA LEU A 320 8.90 -10.02 -21.66
C LEU A 320 9.48 -10.14 -20.24
N PHE A 321 8.74 -9.68 -19.22
CA PHE A 321 9.18 -9.79 -17.83
C PHE A 321 9.19 -11.25 -17.37
N SER A 322 8.20 -12.05 -17.77
CA SER A 322 8.10 -13.46 -17.39
C SER A 322 9.31 -14.28 -17.81
N GLN A 323 9.99 -13.92 -18.90
CA GLN A 323 11.23 -14.57 -19.36
C GLN A 323 12.41 -14.41 -18.37
N MET A 324 12.34 -13.45 -17.47
CA MET A 324 13.36 -13.25 -16.42
C MET A 324 13.11 -14.14 -15.21
N LEU A 325 11.94 -14.70 -15.07
CA LEU A 325 11.53 -15.52 -13.93
C LEU A 325 11.97 -16.98 -14.10
N SER A 326 12.04 -17.70 -12.99
CA SER A 326 12.45 -19.10 -12.96
C SER A 326 11.43 -20.00 -12.26
N GLY A 327 11.40 -21.27 -12.62
CA GLY A 327 10.51 -22.25 -12.01
C GLY A 327 9.03 -21.92 -12.22
N ASN A 328 8.25 -21.93 -11.14
CA ASN A 328 6.82 -21.65 -11.14
C ASN A 328 6.48 -20.19 -10.79
N ALA A 329 7.48 -19.28 -10.86
CA ALA A 329 7.26 -17.87 -10.60
C ALA A 329 6.47 -17.23 -11.74
N GLU A 330 5.51 -16.37 -11.40
CA GLU A 330 4.62 -15.73 -12.37
C GLU A 330 4.47 -14.23 -12.11
N VAL A 331 4.18 -13.50 -13.17
CA VAL A 331 3.56 -12.18 -13.06
C VAL A 331 2.08 -12.40 -12.77
N ILE A 332 1.61 -11.95 -11.63
CA ILE A 332 0.21 -12.02 -11.20
C ILE A 332 -0.44 -10.69 -11.53
N ASN A 333 -1.27 -10.66 -12.57
CA ASN A 333 -2.08 -9.50 -12.88
C ASN A 333 -3.25 -9.44 -11.90
N SER A 334 -3.30 -8.38 -11.08
CA SER A 334 -4.32 -8.17 -10.05
C SER A 334 -5.23 -7.04 -10.44
N TYR A 335 -6.53 -7.32 -10.51
CA TYR A 335 -7.55 -6.34 -10.79
C TYR A 335 -8.19 -5.86 -9.49
N GLY A 336 -8.53 -4.57 -9.46
CA GLY A 336 -9.19 -3.93 -8.33
C GLY A 336 -9.17 -2.42 -8.46
N ALA A 337 -9.90 -1.78 -7.57
CA ALA A 337 -9.91 -0.33 -7.39
C ALA A 337 -9.45 0.00 -5.97
N THR A 338 -9.10 1.27 -5.71
CA THR A 338 -8.71 1.68 -4.34
C THR A 338 -9.81 1.37 -3.32
N GLU A 339 -11.06 1.40 -3.73
CA GLU A 339 -12.23 1.07 -2.93
C GLU A 339 -12.33 -0.43 -2.59
N SER A 340 -11.76 -1.30 -3.43
CA SER A 340 -11.76 -2.76 -3.24
C SER A 340 -10.60 -3.38 -4.00
N LEU A 341 -9.53 -3.74 -3.29
CA LEU A 341 -8.36 -4.38 -3.89
C LEU A 341 -7.72 -5.42 -2.95
N PRO A 342 -7.28 -6.52 -3.55
CA PRO A 342 -7.59 -7.00 -4.89
C PRO A 342 -9.04 -7.52 -4.99
N ILE A 343 -9.61 -7.56 -6.21
CA ILE A 343 -10.91 -8.17 -6.51
C ILE A 343 -10.70 -9.52 -7.17
N SER A 344 -9.82 -9.55 -8.20
CA SER A 344 -9.47 -10.78 -8.91
C SER A 344 -7.98 -10.82 -9.25
N LYS A 345 -7.51 -11.99 -9.64
CA LYS A 345 -6.12 -12.19 -10.06
C LYS A 345 -6.01 -13.29 -11.13
N ILE A 346 -4.96 -13.18 -11.95
CA ILE A 346 -4.59 -14.19 -12.95
C ILE A 346 -3.07 -14.24 -13.08
N GLY A 347 -2.51 -15.47 -13.16
CA GLY A 347 -1.10 -15.67 -13.44
C GLY A 347 -0.77 -15.46 -14.93
N SER A 348 0.48 -15.10 -15.20
CA SER A 348 0.95 -14.77 -16.55
C SER A 348 0.75 -15.91 -17.55
N GLN A 349 0.91 -17.18 -17.15
CA GLN A 349 0.72 -18.33 -18.05
C GLN A 349 -0.72 -18.38 -18.57
N GLN A 350 -1.71 -18.29 -17.67
CA GLN A 350 -3.13 -18.30 -18.05
C GLN A 350 -3.51 -17.03 -18.81
N LEU A 351 -2.97 -15.87 -18.40
CA LEU A 351 -3.27 -14.60 -19.05
C LEU A 351 -2.76 -14.59 -20.51
N LEU A 352 -1.55 -15.06 -20.76
CA LEU A 352 -0.98 -15.14 -22.11
C LEU A 352 -1.72 -16.13 -23.01
N ALA A 353 -2.35 -17.15 -22.44
CA ALA A 353 -3.22 -18.05 -23.21
C ALA A 353 -4.50 -17.37 -23.75
N THR A 354 -4.87 -16.20 -23.22
CA THR A 354 -6.01 -15.39 -23.70
C THR A 354 -5.64 -14.36 -24.75
N THR A 355 -4.39 -14.35 -25.26
CA THR A 355 -3.87 -13.32 -26.19
C THR A 355 -4.77 -13.16 -27.41
N ASN A 356 -5.17 -14.27 -28.06
CA ASN A 356 -6.02 -14.21 -29.25
C ASN A 356 -7.38 -13.53 -28.98
N ILE A 357 -7.97 -13.78 -27.81
CA ILE A 357 -9.25 -13.15 -27.40
C ILE A 357 -9.05 -11.64 -27.23
N THR A 358 -7.97 -11.26 -26.57
CA THR A 358 -7.60 -9.84 -26.36
C THR A 358 -7.36 -9.11 -27.69
N GLU A 359 -6.63 -9.72 -28.63
CA GLU A 359 -6.33 -9.16 -29.95
C GLU A 359 -7.58 -9.03 -30.84
N GLN A 360 -8.57 -9.89 -30.63
CA GLN A 360 -9.88 -9.80 -31.28
C GLN A 360 -10.84 -8.80 -30.65
N GLY A 361 -10.39 -8.03 -29.63
CA GLY A 361 -11.18 -6.99 -28.98
C GLY A 361 -11.95 -7.44 -27.74
N GLY A 362 -11.73 -8.68 -27.26
CA GLY A 362 -12.38 -9.21 -26.04
C GLY A 362 -11.88 -8.61 -24.73
N GLY A 363 -10.97 -7.64 -24.79
CA GLY A 363 -10.38 -7.02 -23.59
C GLY A 363 -9.31 -7.87 -22.93
N ILE A 364 -8.72 -7.36 -21.85
CA ILE A 364 -7.69 -8.08 -21.08
C ILE A 364 -8.36 -8.90 -19.97
N CYS A 365 -8.07 -10.19 -19.92
CA CYS A 365 -8.61 -11.07 -18.89
C CYS A 365 -8.13 -10.63 -17.49
N VAL A 366 -9.06 -10.43 -16.57
CA VAL A 366 -8.79 -10.06 -15.17
C VAL A 366 -8.78 -11.25 -14.21
N GLY A 367 -9.03 -12.45 -14.73
CA GLY A 367 -8.91 -13.71 -14.00
C GLY A 367 -10.10 -14.03 -13.11
N TYR A 368 -9.79 -14.66 -11.98
CA TYR A 368 -10.78 -15.19 -11.06
C TYR A 368 -10.86 -14.36 -9.80
N ALA A 369 -12.08 -14.25 -9.25
CA ALA A 369 -12.30 -13.64 -7.96
C ALA A 369 -11.38 -14.24 -6.89
N ILE A 370 -10.85 -13.40 -6.01
CA ILE A 370 -10.14 -13.88 -4.82
C ILE A 370 -11.12 -14.49 -3.82
N ASN A 371 -10.61 -15.23 -2.83
CA ASN A 371 -11.45 -15.81 -1.80
C ASN A 371 -12.30 -14.74 -1.08
N HIS A 372 -13.56 -15.07 -0.83
CA HIS A 372 -14.55 -14.20 -0.18
C HIS A 372 -15.00 -12.96 -0.98
N VAL A 373 -14.72 -12.92 -2.28
CA VAL A 373 -15.23 -11.91 -3.20
C VAL A 373 -16.15 -12.57 -4.23
N ASP A 374 -17.37 -12.05 -4.35
CA ASP A 374 -18.33 -12.43 -5.40
C ASP A 374 -18.36 -11.33 -6.46
N ILE A 375 -18.13 -11.71 -7.71
CA ILE A 375 -18.22 -10.84 -8.88
C ILE A 375 -19.49 -11.19 -9.65
N LYS A 376 -20.32 -10.19 -9.91
CA LYS A 376 -21.52 -10.32 -10.76
C LYS A 376 -21.38 -9.36 -11.92
N ILE A 377 -21.65 -9.86 -13.13
CA ILE A 377 -21.77 -9.03 -14.32
C ILE A 377 -23.24 -8.71 -14.50
N ILE A 378 -23.55 -7.45 -14.66
CA ILE A 378 -24.94 -6.94 -14.75
C ILE A 378 -25.17 -6.25 -16.09
N LYS A 379 -26.44 -6.11 -16.45
CA LYS A 379 -26.86 -5.39 -17.65
C LYS A 379 -26.40 -3.95 -17.61
N ILE A 380 -25.77 -3.49 -18.71
CA ILE A 380 -25.45 -2.08 -18.89
C ILE A 380 -26.75 -1.27 -18.96
N THR A 381 -26.87 -0.24 -18.14
CA THR A 381 -28.07 0.62 -18.11
C THR A 381 -27.68 2.09 -17.98
N GLU A 382 -28.37 2.96 -18.72
CA GLU A 382 -28.22 4.41 -18.58
C GLU A 382 -28.94 4.98 -17.36
N GLN A 383 -29.82 4.20 -16.74
CA GLN A 383 -30.59 4.60 -15.57
C GLN A 383 -29.90 4.17 -14.28
N ASN A 384 -29.99 5.02 -13.27
CA ASN A 384 -29.49 4.67 -11.94
C ASN A 384 -30.21 3.44 -11.36
N ILE A 385 -29.47 2.42 -11.01
CA ILE A 385 -29.97 1.25 -10.30
C ILE A 385 -30.21 1.65 -8.84
N LYS A 386 -31.48 1.85 -8.49
CA LYS A 386 -31.87 2.26 -7.13
C LYS A 386 -31.84 1.11 -6.13
N ASN A 387 -32.22 -0.08 -6.57
CA ASN A 387 -32.29 -1.29 -5.75
C ASN A 387 -31.67 -2.46 -6.51
N TRP A 388 -30.98 -3.31 -5.80
CA TRP A 388 -30.46 -4.56 -6.36
C TRP A 388 -31.61 -5.51 -6.70
N SER A 389 -31.51 -6.14 -7.88
CA SER A 389 -32.37 -7.26 -8.30
C SER A 389 -31.54 -8.29 -9.02
N ASP A 390 -31.77 -9.57 -8.77
CA ASP A 390 -31.06 -10.66 -9.44
C ASP A 390 -31.39 -10.71 -10.95
N ASP A 391 -32.47 -10.07 -11.41
CA ASP A 391 -32.81 -9.93 -12.84
C ASP A 391 -31.82 -9.05 -13.61
N LEU A 392 -30.96 -8.30 -12.90
CA LEU A 392 -29.88 -7.54 -13.50
C LEU A 392 -28.70 -8.43 -13.91
N ILE A 393 -28.55 -9.60 -13.28
CA ILE A 393 -27.40 -10.48 -13.51
C ILE A 393 -27.50 -11.09 -14.91
N LEU A 394 -26.41 -10.99 -15.64
CA LEU A 394 -26.27 -11.57 -16.97
C LEU A 394 -25.87 -13.04 -16.89
N ALA A 395 -26.22 -13.80 -17.92
CA ALA A 395 -25.73 -15.15 -18.11
C ALA A 395 -24.23 -15.15 -18.45
N PRO A 396 -23.50 -16.27 -18.21
CA PRO A 396 -22.12 -16.39 -18.62
C PRO A 396 -21.93 -16.08 -20.12
N PHE A 397 -20.86 -15.34 -20.44
CA PHE A 397 -20.48 -14.88 -21.78
C PHE A 397 -21.31 -13.73 -22.35
N GLU A 398 -22.26 -13.19 -21.63
CA GLU A 398 -22.94 -11.94 -22.03
C GLU A 398 -22.08 -10.72 -21.61
N ILE A 399 -22.16 -9.66 -22.43
CA ILE A 399 -21.41 -8.41 -22.19
C ILE A 399 -22.20 -7.52 -21.26
N GLY A 400 -21.58 -7.08 -20.18
CA GLY A 400 -22.16 -6.24 -19.16
C GLY A 400 -21.15 -5.36 -18.42
N GLU A 401 -21.56 -4.82 -17.29
CA GLU A 401 -20.73 -4.03 -16.39
C GLU A 401 -20.65 -4.62 -14.97
#